data_ae3932d2fa1836d86186e0a7621d7ecb
#
_entry.id   ae3932d2fa1836d86186e0a7621d7ecb
#
_cell.length_a   1.000
_cell.length_b   1.000
_cell.length_c   1.000
_cell.angle_alpha   90.00
_cell.angle_beta   90.00
_cell.angle_gamma   90.00
#
_symmetry.space_group_name_H-M   'P 1'
#
loop_
_entity.id
_entity.type
_entity.pdbx_description
1 polymer ?
#
loop_
_entity_poly.entity_id
_entity_poly.type
_entity_poly.pdbx_seq_one_letter_code
_entity_poly.pdbx_strand_id
1 'polypeptide(L)'
;SAASDVYKRQHYLLNAKEPMAIGPLDLQAYLFEHKYQQAEAMKKAKDVILKVSKDFEKLTGRKYSFFEEYRLDDAEFAIVCMNSTAGTVKAVVDELRAKGIKAGLLKIRVFRPFPADEVANALGHLKAVAILDKADSLNAIGGALFEDVTSSMYVNGKNVPAINYIYGIGGRDTTTKDIHTVYTDLQEVANSGKVENPYRYLSVRRDK
;
A
#
# COMPACT_ATOMS: atom_id res chain seq x y z
N SER A 1 -28.09 14.79 -12.83
CA SER A 1 -26.82 15.21 -12.22
C SER A 1 -25.72 15.27 -13.27
N ALA A 2 -24.66 16.05 -13.03
CA ALA A 2 -23.53 16.17 -13.96
C ALA A 2 -22.94 14.79 -14.32
N ALA A 3 -22.91 13.84 -13.40
CA ALA A 3 -22.46 12.47 -13.65
C ALA A 3 -23.37 11.71 -14.63
N SER A 4 -24.69 11.96 -14.61
CA SER A 4 -25.62 11.30 -15.55
C SER A 4 -25.57 11.92 -16.95
N ASP A 5 -25.02 13.11 -17.12
CA ASP A 5 -24.88 13.75 -18.42
C ASP A 5 -23.62 13.33 -19.17
N VAL A 6 -22.60 12.83 -18.46
CA VAL A 6 -21.35 12.37 -19.06
C VAL A 6 -21.58 11.14 -19.95
N TYR A 7 -22.31 10.13 -19.48
CA TYR A 7 -22.57 8.93 -20.28
C TYR A 7 -23.48 9.19 -21.49
N LYS A 8 -24.36 10.18 -21.42
CA LYS A 8 -25.22 10.57 -22.54
C LYS A 8 -24.46 11.21 -23.72
N ARG A 9 -23.24 11.69 -23.46
CA ARG A 9 -22.37 12.31 -24.48
C ARG A 9 -21.35 11.33 -25.04
N GLN A 10 -21.38 10.07 -24.64
CA GLN A 10 -20.47 9.06 -25.18
C GLN A 10 -20.96 8.56 -26.51
N HIS A 11 -20.01 8.34 -27.43
CA HIS A 11 -20.31 7.69 -28.72
C HIS A 11 -20.63 6.22 -28.49
N TYR A 12 -21.59 5.71 -29.25
CA TYR A 12 -21.89 4.29 -29.25
C TYR A 12 -20.80 3.50 -29.97
N LEU A 13 -20.14 2.59 -29.31
CA LEU A 13 -19.01 1.81 -29.83
C LEU A 13 -19.38 0.95 -31.06
N LEU A 14 -20.63 0.48 -31.12
CA LEU A 14 -21.12 -0.44 -32.16
C LEU A 14 -22.08 0.24 -33.12
N ASN A 15 -21.84 1.51 -33.48
CA ASN A 15 -22.61 2.19 -34.51
C ASN A 15 -22.03 1.90 -35.88
N ALA A 16 -22.70 1.04 -36.67
CA ALA A 16 -22.27 0.69 -38.02
C ALA A 16 -22.30 1.86 -39.02
N LYS A 17 -23.06 2.93 -38.72
CA LYS A 17 -23.12 4.13 -39.56
C LYS A 17 -21.97 5.11 -39.28
N GLU A 18 -21.41 5.05 -38.09
CA GLU A 18 -20.30 5.89 -37.64
C GLU A 18 -19.28 5.01 -36.91
N PRO A 19 -18.53 4.18 -37.64
CA PRO A 19 -17.60 3.26 -37.03
C PRO A 19 -16.49 4.04 -36.32
N MET A 20 -16.15 3.63 -35.08
CA MET A 20 -15.11 4.24 -34.26
C MET A 20 -14.06 3.21 -33.92
N ALA A 21 -12.80 3.54 -34.15
CA ALA A 21 -11.68 2.77 -33.59
C ALA A 21 -11.31 3.31 -32.22
N ILE A 22 -11.16 2.43 -31.23
CA ILE A 22 -10.76 2.79 -29.87
C ILE A 22 -9.46 2.08 -29.53
N GLY A 23 -8.47 2.89 -29.23
CA GLY A 23 -7.10 2.44 -28.93
C GLY A 23 -6.32 2.09 -30.19
N PRO A 24 -5.00 2.22 -30.12
CA PRO A 24 -4.12 1.83 -31.23
C PRO A 24 -3.96 0.31 -31.29
N LEU A 25 -3.72 -0.22 -32.46
CA LEU A 25 -3.18 -1.55 -32.65
C LEU A 25 -1.66 -1.45 -32.55
N ASP A 26 -1.11 -1.76 -31.38
CA ASP A 26 0.33 -1.74 -31.12
C ASP A 26 0.91 -3.14 -31.30
N LEU A 27 1.66 -3.31 -32.36
CA LEU A 27 2.42 -4.51 -32.62
C LEU A 27 3.86 -4.39 -32.09
N GLN A 28 4.66 -5.42 -32.30
CA GLN A 28 6.06 -5.52 -31.84
C GLN A 28 6.95 -4.32 -32.23
N ALA A 29 6.60 -3.60 -33.28
CA ALA A 29 7.39 -2.45 -33.75
C ALA A 29 7.29 -1.21 -32.84
N TYR A 30 6.19 -1.07 -32.08
CA TYR A 30 5.91 0.17 -31.32
C TYR A 30 5.44 -0.05 -29.90
N LEU A 31 4.94 -1.23 -29.54
CA LEU A 31 4.39 -1.49 -28.21
C LEU A 31 5.42 -1.24 -27.10
N PHE A 32 6.66 -1.61 -27.31
CA PHE A 32 7.71 -1.45 -26.30
C PHE A 32 8.06 0.02 -26.08
N GLU A 33 8.14 0.82 -27.12
CA GLU A 33 8.35 2.27 -27.06
C GLU A 33 7.19 2.97 -26.36
N HIS A 34 5.95 2.60 -26.64
CA HIS A 34 4.78 3.15 -25.94
C HIS A 34 4.78 2.78 -24.45
N LYS A 35 5.17 1.55 -24.10
CA LYS A 35 5.33 1.14 -22.70
C LYS A 35 6.45 1.88 -21.99
N TYR A 36 7.56 2.13 -22.67
CA TYR A 36 8.64 2.96 -22.15
C TYR A 36 8.18 4.40 -21.90
N GLN A 37 7.47 5.02 -22.86
CA GLN A 37 6.89 6.36 -22.68
C GLN A 37 5.92 6.40 -21.48
N GLN A 38 5.10 5.37 -21.32
CA GLN A 38 4.18 5.25 -20.16
C GLN A 38 4.97 5.20 -18.85
N ALA A 39 6.06 4.43 -18.79
CA ALA A 39 6.92 4.34 -17.62
C ALA A 39 7.57 5.68 -17.28
N GLU A 40 8.09 6.42 -18.29
CA GLU A 40 8.68 7.73 -18.08
C GLU A 40 7.64 8.78 -17.63
N ALA A 41 6.42 8.72 -18.14
CA ALA A 41 5.33 9.57 -17.67
C ALA A 41 4.96 9.25 -16.21
N MET A 42 4.96 7.97 -15.84
CA MET A 42 4.66 7.53 -14.48
C MET A 42 5.73 7.99 -13.46
N LYS A 43 7.01 8.04 -13.85
CA LYS A 43 8.06 8.61 -12.99
C LYS A 43 7.80 10.08 -12.66
N LYS A 44 7.39 10.87 -13.66
CA LYS A 44 7.05 12.30 -13.49
C LYS A 44 5.77 12.52 -12.67
N ALA A 45 4.90 11.54 -12.59
CA ALA A 45 3.64 11.64 -11.84
C ALA A 45 3.87 11.85 -10.34
N LYS A 46 4.99 11.40 -9.76
CA LYS A 46 5.32 11.62 -8.35
C LYS A 46 5.33 13.12 -7.99
N ASP A 47 6.02 13.92 -8.78
CA ASP A 47 6.12 15.38 -8.54
C ASP A 47 4.76 16.07 -8.71
N VAL A 48 3.98 15.63 -9.69
CA VAL A 48 2.62 16.16 -9.93
C VAL A 48 1.71 15.84 -8.75
N ILE A 49 1.74 14.61 -8.22
CA ILE A 49 0.98 14.20 -7.04
C ILE A 49 1.29 15.09 -5.84
N LEU A 50 2.57 15.33 -5.56
CA LEU A 50 2.97 16.19 -4.45
C LEU A 50 2.55 17.65 -4.66
N LYS A 51 2.65 18.17 -5.88
CA LYS A 51 2.19 19.51 -6.22
C LYS A 51 0.69 19.66 -5.99
N VAL A 52 -0.11 18.75 -6.54
CA VAL A 52 -1.58 18.75 -6.38
C VAL A 52 -1.96 18.60 -4.92
N SER A 53 -1.26 17.75 -4.16
CA SER A 53 -1.49 17.59 -2.72
C SER A 53 -1.26 18.90 -1.95
N LYS A 54 -0.22 19.66 -2.28
CA LYS A 54 0.04 20.99 -1.68
C LYS A 54 -1.04 22.01 -2.05
N ASP A 55 -1.51 22.00 -3.29
CA ASP A 55 -2.57 22.92 -3.71
C ASP A 55 -3.90 22.56 -3.02
N PHE A 56 -4.19 21.29 -2.85
CA PHE A 56 -5.35 20.82 -2.07
C PHE A 56 -5.24 21.21 -0.58
N GLU A 57 -4.05 21.12 0.01
CA GLU A 57 -3.80 21.56 1.39
C GLU A 57 -4.10 23.05 1.59
N LYS A 58 -3.68 23.90 0.64
CA LYS A 58 -3.99 25.35 0.68
C LYS A 58 -5.49 25.62 0.66
N LEU A 59 -6.25 24.83 -0.10
CA LEU A 59 -7.70 25.01 -0.24
C LEU A 59 -8.50 24.48 0.96
N THR A 60 -8.03 23.40 1.58
CA THR A 60 -8.84 22.62 2.54
C THR A 60 -8.25 22.53 3.93
N GLY A 61 -7.00 22.92 4.11
CA GLY A 61 -6.22 22.71 5.35
C GLY A 61 -5.82 21.25 5.58
N ARG A 62 -6.14 20.31 4.64
CA ARG A 62 -5.84 18.89 4.79
C ARG A 62 -4.53 18.55 4.06
N LYS A 63 -3.60 18.00 4.82
CA LYS A 63 -2.29 17.58 4.30
C LYS A 63 -2.34 16.15 3.76
N TYR A 64 -1.90 15.97 2.51
CA TYR A 64 -1.75 14.68 1.87
C TYR A 64 -0.34 14.51 1.31
N SER A 65 0.12 13.24 1.25
CA SER A 65 1.40 12.84 0.66
C SER A 65 1.25 11.42 0.10
N PHE A 66 2.33 10.78 -0.29
CA PHE A 66 2.36 9.39 -0.76
C PHE A 66 1.82 8.41 0.29
N PHE A 67 2.02 8.71 1.55
CA PHE A 67 1.57 7.92 2.70
C PHE A 67 1.29 8.84 3.90
N GLU A 68 0.78 8.25 4.94
CA GLU A 68 0.59 8.88 6.26
C GLU A 68 1.38 8.09 7.29
N GLU A 69 2.24 8.77 8.00
CA GLU A 69 2.94 8.26 9.16
C GLU A 69 2.10 8.52 10.42
N TYR A 70 1.91 7.50 11.22
CA TYR A 70 1.22 7.64 12.48
C TYR A 70 2.06 7.08 13.61
N ARG A 71 2.57 7.97 14.48
CA ARG A 71 3.50 7.66 15.57
C ARG A 71 4.69 6.81 15.09
N LEU A 72 5.22 7.13 13.91
CA LEU A 72 6.27 6.34 13.29
C LEU A 72 7.68 6.81 13.65
N ASP A 73 7.85 8.11 13.94
CA ASP A 73 9.16 8.75 14.13
C ASP A 73 10.05 8.05 15.16
N ASP A 74 9.48 7.58 16.27
CA ASP A 74 10.18 6.89 17.37
C ASP A 74 9.74 5.44 17.53
N ALA A 75 9.03 4.88 16.53
CA ALA A 75 8.55 3.51 16.57
C ALA A 75 9.71 2.51 16.52
N GLU A 76 9.57 1.40 17.22
CA GLU A 76 10.49 0.26 17.11
C GLU A 76 10.01 -0.76 16.08
N PHE A 77 8.71 -0.84 15.88
CA PHE A 77 8.07 -1.68 14.87
C PHE A 77 6.78 -1.04 14.39
N ALA A 78 6.37 -1.36 13.17
CA ALA A 78 5.19 -0.78 12.57
C ALA A 78 4.42 -1.75 11.67
N ILE A 79 3.13 -1.44 11.48
CA ILE A 79 2.31 -2.04 10.44
C ILE A 79 2.31 -1.12 9.22
N VAL A 80 2.41 -1.71 8.03
CA VAL A 80 2.13 -1.05 6.74
C VAL A 80 0.82 -1.58 6.20
N CYS A 81 -0.12 -0.69 5.89
CA CYS A 81 -1.39 -1.07 5.28
C CYS A 81 -1.97 0.04 4.41
N MET A 82 -3.07 -0.26 3.74
CA MET A 82 -3.83 0.69 2.93
C MET A 82 -5.26 0.84 3.45
N ASN A 83 -5.94 1.92 3.00
CA ASN A 83 -7.37 2.16 3.15
C ASN A 83 -7.90 2.18 4.60
N SER A 84 -9.10 1.63 4.81
CA SER A 84 -9.84 1.71 6.06
C SER A 84 -9.21 0.97 7.24
N THR A 85 -8.48 -0.10 6.99
CA THR A 85 -7.78 -0.88 8.02
C THR A 85 -6.85 -0.02 8.88
N ALA A 86 -6.29 1.04 8.29
CA ALA A 86 -5.47 2.01 9.03
C ALA A 86 -6.19 2.64 10.23
N GLY A 87 -7.52 2.78 10.18
CA GLY A 87 -8.31 3.26 11.33
C GLY A 87 -8.25 2.30 12.51
N THR A 88 -8.45 1.00 12.26
CA THR A 88 -8.33 -0.06 13.29
C THR A 88 -6.91 -0.13 13.84
N VAL A 89 -5.90 -0.01 12.97
CA VAL A 89 -4.49 -0.03 13.38
C VAL A 89 -4.17 1.17 14.29
N LYS A 90 -4.65 2.39 13.96
CA LYS A 90 -4.42 3.59 14.78
C LYS A 90 -4.96 3.41 16.20
N ALA A 91 -6.18 2.86 16.34
CA ALA A 91 -6.76 2.59 17.66
C ALA A 91 -5.85 1.69 18.51
N VAL A 92 -5.34 0.60 17.90
CA VAL A 92 -4.43 -0.33 18.59
C VAL A 92 -3.08 0.32 18.88
N VAL A 93 -2.54 1.14 17.96
CA VAL A 93 -1.31 1.90 18.21
C VAL A 93 -1.47 2.80 19.43
N ASP A 94 -2.58 3.50 19.57
CA ASP A 94 -2.83 4.38 20.73
C ASP A 94 -2.91 3.57 22.04
N GLU A 95 -3.57 2.42 22.03
CA GLU A 95 -3.61 1.51 23.19
C GLU A 95 -2.21 0.99 23.59
N LEU A 96 -1.39 0.63 22.60
CA LEU A 96 -0.02 0.15 22.84
C LEU A 96 0.88 1.29 23.35
N ARG A 97 0.77 2.47 22.75
CA ARG A 97 1.51 3.66 23.18
C ARG A 97 1.16 4.10 24.60
N ALA A 98 -0.10 3.98 25.01
CA ALA A 98 -0.51 4.23 26.39
C ALA A 98 0.17 3.26 27.39
N LYS A 99 0.61 2.08 26.94
CA LYS A 99 1.37 1.10 27.70
C LYS A 99 2.90 1.27 27.56
N GLY A 100 3.37 2.33 26.91
CA GLY A 100 4.79 2.60 26.68
C GLY A 100 5.41 1.79 25.53
N ILE A 101 4.61 1.07 24.73
CA ILE A 101 5.08 0.25 23.62
C ILE A 101 5.20 1.12 22.38
N LYS A 102 6.39 1.15 21.77
CA LYS A 102 6.70 2.02 20.62
C LYS A 102 6.23 1.44 19.29
N ALA A 103 4.91 1.28 19.15
CA ALA A 103 4.25 0.86 17.92
C ALA A 103 4.00 2.05 16.98
N GLY A 104 4.03 1.82 15.67
CA GLY A 104 3.74 2.81 14.63
C GLY A 104 2.95 2.22 13.46
N LEU A 105 2.49 3.10 12.57
CA LEU A 105 1.77 2.74 11.35
C LEU A 105 2.27 3.59 10.18
N LEU A 106 2.51 2.95 9.04
CA LEU A 106 2.63 3.59 7.74
C LEU A 106 1.40 3.26 6.89
N LYS A 107 0.56 4.27 6.61
CA LYS A 107 -0.59 4.11 5.73
C LYS A 107 -0.25 4.57 4.32
N ILE A 108 -0.09 3.62 3.40
CA ILE A 108 0.14 3.92 1.99
C ILE A 108 -1.12 4.54 1.37
N ARG A 109 -0.95 5.63 0.64
CA ARG A 109 -2.00 6.33 -0.12
C ARG A 109 -1.79 6.23 -1.62
N VAL A 110 -0.55 6.29 -2.07
CA VAL A 110 -0.17 6.19 -3.48
C VAL A 110 0.52 4.85 -3.71
N PHE A 111 -0.19 3.94 -4.38
CA PHE A 111 0.33 2.61 -4.69
C PHE A 111 1.07 2.58 -6.04
N ARG A 112 0.68 3.46 -6.98
CA ARG A 112 1.37 3.63 -8.28
C ARG A 112 1.37 5.11 -8.68
N PRO A 113 2.52 5.72 -8.99
CA PRO A 113 3.88 5.14 -8.89
C PRO A 113 4.25 4.85 -7.42
N PHE A 114 4.89 3.71 -7.15
CA PHE A 114 5.26 3.37 -5.77
C PHE A 114 6.37 4.29 -5.27
N PRO A 115 6.21 4.93 -4.10
CA PRO A 115 7.22 5.84 -3.55
C PRO A 115 8.32 5.07 -2.80
N ALA A 116 9.13 4.31 -3.55
CA ALA A 116 10.05 3.31 -3.02
C ALA A 116 11.08 3.91 -2.04
N ASP A 117 11.72 5.01 -2.44
CA ASP A 117 12.77 5.65 -1.64
C ASP A 117 12.20 6.24 -0.35
N GLU A 118 11.04 6.89 -0.46
CA GLU A 118 10.35 7.51 0.67
C GLU A 118 9.86 6.45 1.67
N VAL A 119 9.31 5.34 1.18
CA VAL A 119 8.88 4.20 2.03
C VAL A 119 10.07 3.54 2.72
N ALA A 120 11.16 3.28 1.99
CA ALA A 120 12.37 2.70 2.55
C ALA A 120 12.99 3.61 3.63
N ASN A 121 12.97 4.91 3.43
CA ASN A 121 13.47 5.87 4.41
C ASN A 121 12.58 5.94 5.66
N ALA A 122 11.26 5.91 5.48
CA ALA A 122 10.31 5.94 6.59
C ALA A 122 10.39 4.67 7.47
N LEU A 123 10.67 3.50 6.87
CA LEU A 123 10.69 2.22 7.58
C LEU A 123 12.09 1.77 8.03
N GLY A 124 13.15 2.35 7.45
CA GLY A 124 14.52 1.83 7.59
C GLY A 124 15.14 1.89 8.99
N HIS A 125 14.53 2.58 9.94
CA HIS A 125 14.96 2.67 11.33
C HIS A 125 14.29 1.62 12.23
N LEU A 126 13.27 0.91 11.74
CA LEU A 126 12.48 -0.04 12.51
C LEU A 126 13.26 -1.34 12.77
N LYS A 127 12.93 -2.01 13.87
CA LYS A 127 13.43 -3.36 14.20
C LYS A 127 12.64 -4.46 13.49
N ALA A 128 11.37 -4.21 13.16
CA ALA A 128 10.51 -5.14 12.44
C ALA A 128 9.34 -4.40 11.78
N VAL A 129 8.80 -4.95 10.68
CA VAL A 129 7.64 -4.41 9.98
C VAL A 129 6.68 -5.53 9.58
N ALA A 130 5.38 -5.30 9.73
CA ALA A 130 4.34 -6.17 9.19
C ALA A 130 3.60 -5.47 8.05
N ILE A 131 3.42 -6.14 6.93
CA ILE A 131 2.71 -5.63 5.77
C ILE A 131 1.39 -6.39 5.63
N LEU A 132 0.28 -5.65 5.60
CA LEU A 132 -1.06 -6.20 5.49
C LEU A 132 -1.57 -6.08 4.06
N ASP A 133 -1.84 -7.21 3.41
CA ASP A 133 -2.37 -7.31 2.05
C ASP A 133 -3.80 -7.89 2.05
N LYS A 134 -4.75 -7.19 1.39
CA LYS A 134 -6.09 -7.74 1.07
C LYS A 134 -6.12 -8.51 -0.25
N ALA A 135 -4.99 -8.86 -0.77
CA ALA A 135 -4.81 -9.62 -1.99
C ALA A 135 -3.84 -10.77 -1.74
N ASP A 136 -4.15 -11.92 -2.28
CA ASP A 136 -3.29 -13.09 -2.26
C ASP A 136 -2.70 -13.28 -3.66
N SER A 137 -1.38 -13.20 -3.76
CA SER A 137 -0.64 -13.38 -5.01
C SER A 137 -0.26 -14.85 -5.18
N LEU A 138 -1.23 -15.72 -5.36
CA LEU A 138 -1.10 -17.18 -5.42
C LEU A 138 0.29 -17.68 -5.87
N ASN A 139 0.96 -18.45 -5.02
CA ASN A 139 2.32 -18.96 -5.21
C ASN A 139 3.46 -17.91 -5.27
N ALA A 140 3.19 -16.65 -4.99
CA ALA A 140 4.22 -15.66 -4.78
C ALA A 140 4.78 -15.71 -3.34
N ILE A 141 5.84 -14.96 -3.09
CA ILE A 141 6.49 -14.90 -1.77
C ILE A 141 5.64 -14.08 -0.78
N GLY A 142 4.69 -13.30 -1.29
CA GLY A 142 3.83 -12.43 -0.49
C GLY A 142 2.78 -11.72 -1.32
N GLY A 143 2.00 -10.85 -0.70
CA GLY A 143 1.05 -9.97 -1.38
C GLY A 143 1.76 -8.81 -2.10
N ALA A 144 1.03 -8.13 -2.99
CA ALA A 144 1.60 -7.08 -3.85
C ALA A 144 2.19 -5.90 -3.07
N LEU A 145 1.58 -5.51 -1.94
CA LEU A 145 2.15 -4.46 -1.09
C LEU A 145 3.43 -4.93 -0.40
N PHE A 146 3.45 -6.17 0.07
CA PHE A 146 4.64 -6.77 0.68
C PHE A 146 5.82 -6.80 -0.29
N GLU A 147 5.60 -7.23 -1.53
CA GLU A 147 6.63 -7.28 -2.57
C GLU A 147 7.19 -5.88 -2.87
N ASP A 148 6.33 -4.87 -3.04
CA ASP A 148 6.77 -3.49 -3.28
C ASP A 148 7.57 -2.91 -2.10
N VAL A 149 7.10 -3.11 -0.86
CA VAL A 149 7.78 -2.60 0.35
C VAL A 149 9.13 -3.28 0.54
N THR A 150 9.19 -4.60 0.46
CA THR A 150 10.45 -5.35 0.65
C THR A 150 11.45 -5.08 -0.47
N SER A 151 11.00 -5.00 -1.71
CA SER A 151 11.84 -4.60 -2.84
C SER A 151 12.38 -3.18 -2.66
N SER A 152 11.55 -2.25 -2.20
CA SER A 152 11.97 -0.87 -1.90
C SER A 152 13.03 -0.82 -0.81
N MET A 153 12.83 -1.57 0.27
CA MET A 153 13.83 -1.67 1.34
C MET A 153 15.15 -2.29 0.83
N TYR A 154 15.06 -3.36 0.04
CA TYR A 154 16.24 -4.04 -0.51
C TYR A 154 17.08 -3.12 -1.42
N VAL A 155 16.46 -2.44 -2.39
CA VAL A 155 17.19 -1.57 -3.32
C VAL A 155 17.77 -0.33 -2.65
N ASN A 156 17.22 0.07 -1.49
CA ASN A 156 17.70 1.18 -0.67
C ASN A 156 18.65 0.73 0.46
N GLY A 157 19.10 -0.52 0.46
CA GLY A 157 20.05 -1.05 1.46
C GLY A 157 19.49 -1.10 2.89
N LYS A 158 18.16 -1.18 3.05
CA LYS A 158 17.50 -1.30 4.35
C LYS A 158 17.21 -2.77 4.65
N ASN A 159 17.74 -3.26 5.76
CA ASN A 159 17.55 -4.66 6.18
C ASN A 159 16.67 -4.73 7.42
N VAL A 160 15.37 -4.56 7.24
CA VAL A 160 14.37 -4.64 8.30
C VAL A 160 13.60 -5.95 8.18
N PRO A 161 13.55 -6.80 9.21
CA PRO A 161 12.74 -8.02 9.21
C PRO A 161 11.29 -7.73 8.91
N ALA A 162 10.71 -8.45 7.94
CA ALA A 162 9.37 -8.18 7.42
C ALA A 162 8.47 -9.41 7.47
N ILE A 163 7.21 -9.23 7.91
CA ILE A 163 6.17 -10.25 7.91
C ILE A 163 5.04 -9.77 6.99
N ASN A 164 4.53 -10.65 6.14
CA ASN A 164 3.31 -10.41 5.36
C ASN A 164 2.10 -11.10 6.01
N TYR A 165 1.00 -10.38 6.07
CA TYR A 165 -0.30 -10.92 6.45
C TYR A 165 -1.32 -10.74 5.34
N ILE A 166 -1.80 -11.86 4.80
CA ILE A 166 -2.98 -11.86 3.93
C ILE A 166 -4.21 -11.83 4.83
N TYR A 167 -5.10 -10.86 4.61
CA TYR A 167 -6.25 -10.63 5.46
C TYR A 167 -7.47 -10.09 4.70
N GLY A 168 -8.65 -10.18 5.30
CA GLY A 168 -9.86 -9.51 4.85
C GLY A 168 -10.38 -9.94 3.47
N ILE A 169 -9.89 -11.05 2.91
CA ILE A 169 -10.37 -11.59 1.64
C ILE A 169 -11.84 -11.98 1.77
N GLY A 170 -12.62 -11.67 0.71
CA GLY A 170 -14.06 -11.92 0.71
C GLY A 170 -14.85 -11.01 1.65
N GLY A 171 -14.27 -9.89 2.08
CA GLY A 171 -14.93 -8.92 2.98
C GLY A 171 -14.92 -9.32 4.46
N ARG A 172 -14.06 -10.26 4.87
CA ARG A 172 -13.92 -10.61 6.29
C ARG A 172 -13.43 -9.41 7.07
N ASP A 173 -14.12 -9.10 8.17
CA ASP A 173 -13.76 -8.01 9.06
C ASP A 173 -12.41 -8.24 9.73
N THR A 174 -11.68 -7.14 9.94
CA THR A 174 -10.42 -7.11 10.67
C THR A 174 -10.64 -6.36 11.98
N THR A 175 -10.51 -7.07 13.08
CA THR A 175 -10.78 -6.55 14.41
C THR A 175 -9.52 -5.98 15.08
N THR A 176 -9.70 -5.23 16.15
CA THR A 176 -8.57 -4.78 17.00
C THR A 176 -7.80 -5.97 17.57
N LYS A 177 -8.47 -7.09 17.88
CA LYS A 177 -7.83 -8.33 18.34
C LYS A 177 -6.86 -8.88 17.29
N ASP A 178 -7.25 -8.87 16.02
CA ASP A 178 -6.37 -9.32 14.93
C ASP A 178 -5.13 -8.43 14.82
N ILE A 179 -5.31 -7.12 14.93
CA ILE A 179 -4.21 -6.16 14.89
C ILE A 179 -3.29 -6.32 16.11
N HIS A 180 -3.83 -6.58 17.30
CA HIS A 180 -3.02 -6.91 18.47
C HIS A 180 -2.16 -8.16 18.24
N THR A 181 -2.69 -9.21 17.61
CA THR A 181 -1.91 -10.39 17.24
C THR A 181 -0.72 -10.02 16.35
N VAL A 182 -0.94 -9.19 15.33
CA VAL A 182 0.15 -8.72 14.44
C VAL A 182 1.23 -7.97 15.23
N TYR A 183 0.84 -7.08 16.15
CA TYR A 183 1.82 -6.37 16.97
C TYR A 183 2.55 -7.26 17.97
N THR A 184 1.90 -8.30 18.50
CA THR A 184 2.57 -9.30 19.35
C THR A 184 3.66 -10.03 18.56
N ASP A 185 3.33 -10.51 17.37
CA ASP A 185 4.30 -11.17 16.49
C ASP A 185 5.46 -10.21 16.09
N LEU A 186 5.17 -8.94 15.87
CA LEU A 186 6.19 -7.93 15.59
C LEU A 186 7.14 -7.70 16.77
N GLN A 187 6.64 -7.71 18.00
CA GLN A 187 7.48 -7.62 19.19
C GLN A 187 8.43 -8.83 19.33
N GLU A 188 7.95 -10.03 19.04
CA GLU A 188 8.77 -11.24 19.03
C GLU A 188 9.88 -11.15 17.98
N VAL A 189 9.54 -10.71 16.76
CA VAL A 189 10.53 -10.51 15.69
C VAL A 189 11.52 -9.40 16.04
N ALA A 190 11.04 -8.28 16.58
CA ALA A 190 11.91 -7.18 16.99
C ALA A 190 12.93 -7.59 18.08
N ASN A 191 12.53 -8.51 18.97
CA ASN A 191 13.40 -9.03 20.04
C ASN A 191 14.36 -10.12 19.53
N SER A 192 13.91 -11.00 18.65
CA SER A 192 14.71 -12.14 18.16
C SER A 192 15.57 -11.80 16.93
N GLY A 193 15.18 -10.80 16.15
CA GLY A 193 15.76 -10.49 14.84
C GLY A 193 15.46 -11.54 13.76
N LYS A 194 14.57 -12.52 14.04
CA LYS A 194 14.28 -13.65 13.14
C LYS A 194 12.82 -13.69 12.76
N VAL A 195 12.56 -13.98 11.47
CA VAL A 195 11.22 -14.25 10.93
C VAL A 195 11.17 -15.70 10.47
N GLU A 196 10.52 -16.58 11.27
CA GLU A 196 10.43 -18.00 10.94
C GLU A 196 9.41 -18.28 9.82
N ASN A 197 8.29 -17.55 9.82
CA ASN A 197 7.25 -17.67 8.80
C ASN A 197 6.85 -16.27 8.31
N PRO A 198 7.45 -15.78 7.22
CA PRO A 198 7.22 -14.45 6.74
C PRO A 198 5.87 -14.25 6.04
N TYR A 199 5.18 -15.33 5.65
CA TYR A 199 3.93 -15.29 4.93
C TYR A 199 2.81 -15.97 5.73
N ARG A 200 1.84 -15.17 6.19
CA ARG A 200 0.81 -15.60 7.14
C ARG A 200 -0.59 -15.19 6.67
N TYR A 201 -1.58 -15.95 7.11
CA TYR A 201 -3.00 -15.61 6.92
C TYR A 201 -3.60 -15.19 8.26
N LEU A 202 -4.17 -13.99 8.32
CA LEU A 202 -4.80 -13.46 9.51
C LEU A 202 -6.28 -13.87 9.56
N SER A 203 -6.72 -14.41 10.71
CA SER A 203 -8.10 -14.78 10.99
C SER A 203 -8.71 -15.85 10.08
N VAL A 204 -7.89 -16.69 9.45
CA VAL A 204 -8.39 -17.87 8.74
C VAL A 204 -8.94 -18.91 9.73
N ARG A 205 -10.15 -19.40 9.49
CA ARG A 205 -10.68 -20.54 10.23
C ARG A 205 -9.92 -21.79 9.78
N ARG A 206 -9.25 -22.44 10.71
CA ARG A 206 -8.64 -23.74 10.48
C ARG A 206 -9.52 -24.74 11.18
N ASP A 207 -10.02 -25.73 10.46
CA ASP A 207 -10.68 -26.87 11.07
C ASP A 207 -9.67 -27.52 12.02
N LYS A 208 -10.15 -27.83 13.23
CA LYS A 208 -9.33 -28.46 14.28
C LYS A 208 -9.15 -29.93 13.96
#